data_cb63280590ec5b44bf4abd99ea772b74
#
_entry.id   cb63280590ec5b44bf4abd99ea772b74
#
_cell.length_a   1.000
_cell.length_b   1.000
_cell.length_c   1.000
_cell.angle_alpha   90.00
_cell.angle_beta   90.00
_cell.angle_gamma   90.00
#
_symmetry.space_group_name_H-M   'P 1'
#
loop_
_entity.id
_entity.type
_entity.pdbx_description
1 polymer ?
#
loop_
_entity_poly.entity_id
_entity_poly.type
_entity_poly.pdbx_seq_one_letter_code
_entity_poly.pdbx_strand_id
1 'polypeptide(L)'
;MYQKIYIDENIKHLVSEKIEKVFSDYSIPFEFLEDLCINYRNALYITNNKERLSENLINVFILREEYDFLDVKNAIFIKNIEDVVNVLKNDVWKKWAQELQFLAQCSLAYSKDKFDRERSERIRDIACEMLSYKYDLPIEKIKMDFASEIGYQTPKVETRAAIIKDNKVLLVKEQLDGKWALPGGYQDVNVSIRENVIKEASEEAGAVVQPLKVVAVLDYNRHHHVNFPLGMVKIFVLCEYISHSFNENTETLGAEFYTLDNLPELSLTRTTKKQLEMCFECYKDPKNWDTIFD
;
A
#
# COMPACT_ATOMS: atom_id res chain seq x y z
N MET A 1 6.66 8.14 -3.72
CA MET A 1 6.81 6.87 -2.96
C MET A 1 8.27 6.47 -3.01
N TYR A 2 8.88 6.12 -1.88
CA TYR A 2 10.24 5.60 -1.89
C TYR A 2 10.22 4.23 -2.55
N GLN A 3 10.97 4.07 -3.65
CA GLN A 3 11.00 2.80 -4.38
C GLN A 3 11.80 1.73 -3.63
N LYS A 4 12.78 2.16 -2.82
CA LYS A 4 13.66 1.26 -2.06
C LYS A 4 14.27 1.98 -0.87
N ILE A 5 14.54 1.24 0.21
CA ILE A 5 15.30 1.72 1.35
C ILE A 5 16.74 1.23 1.22
N TYR A 6 17.68 2.15 1.34
CA TYR A 6 19.10 1.84 1.38
C TYR A 6 19.62 2.02 2.80
N ILE A 7 20.38 1.06 3.27
CA ILE A 7 20.91 0.98 4.63
C ILE A 7 22.41 0.93 4.57
N ASP A 8 23.07 1.77 5.34
CA ASP A 8 24.51 1.77 5.45
C ASP A 8 25.00 0.41 5.98
N GLU A 9 25.90 -0.27 5.24
CA GLU A 9 26.45 -1.57 5.62
C GLU A 9 27.13 -1.52 7.01
N ASN A 10 27.65 -0.36 7.41
CA ASN A 10 28.31 -0.22 8.72
C ASN A 10 27.35 -0.37 9.92
N ILE A 11 26.04 -0.17 9.74
CA ILE A 11 25.06 -0.38 10.79
C ILE A 11 24.36 -1.74 10.71
N LYS A 12 24.73 -2.58 9.75
CA LYS A 12 24.11 -3.89 9.55
C LYS A 12 24.11 -4.75 10.80
N HIS A 13 25.23 -4.78 11.53
CA HIS A 13 25.37 -5.53 12.78
C HIS A 13 24.44 -5.03 13.90
N LEU A 14 23.95 -3.77 13.83
CA LEU A 14 23.05 -3.19 14.83
C LEU A 14 21.58 -3.46 14.53
N VAL A 15 21.24 -3.69 13.24
CA VAL A 15 19.85 -3.63 12.80
C VAL A 15 19.37 -4.87 12.00
N SER A 16 20.29 -5.79 11.62
CA SER A 16 19.95 -6.90 10.70
C SER A 16 18.74 -7.73 11.13
N GLU A 17 18.72 -8.25 12.34
CA GLU A 17 17.62 -9.08 12.84
C GLU A 17 16.30 -8.31 12.95
N LYS A 18 16.37 -7.04 13.38
CA LYS A 18 15.18 -6.19 13.53
C LYS A 18 14.65 -5.71 12.18
N ILE A 19 15.55 -5.35 11.25
CA ILE A 19 15.17 -4.91 9.91
C ILE A 19 14.48 -6.01 9.14
N GLU A 20 15.03 -7.22 9.13
CA GLU A 20 14.43 -8.35 8.43
C GLU A 20 13.00 -8.60 8.91
N LYS A 21 12.79 -8.55 10.22
CA LYS A 21 11.46 -8.71 10.81
C LYS A 21 10.54 -7.54 10.47
N VAL A 22 10.95 -6.31 10.77
CA VAL A 22 10.12 -5.11 10.61
C VAL A 22 9.81 -4.85 9.14
N PHE A 23 10.80 -4.97 8.25
CA PHE A 23 10.60 -4.69 6.85
C PHE A 23 9.92 -5.84 6.12
N SER A 24 10.11 -7.09 6.55
CA SER A 24 9.32 -8.24 6.08
C SER A 24 7.86 -8.13 6.49
N ASP A 25 7.59 -7.86 7.78
CA ASP A 25 6.22 -7.67 8.29
C ASP A 25 5.45 -6.58 7.52
N TYR A 26 6.16 -5.59 7.03
CA TYR A 26 5.61 -4.48 6.27
C TYR A 26 5.95 -4.53 4.79
N SER A 27 6.70 -5.53 4.33
CA SER A 27 7.02 -5.74 2.92
C SER A 27 7.74 -4.56 2.27
N ILE A 28 8.64 -3.94 3.01
CA ILE A 28 9.44 -2.81 2.54
C ILE A 28 10.71 -3.36 1.88
N PRO A 29 10.95 -3.12 0.58
CA PRO A 29 12.19 -3.54 -0.07
C PRO A 29 13.37 -2.72 0.46
N PHE A 30 14.44 -3.39 0.85
CA PHE A 30 15.66 -2.73 1.34
C PHE A 30 16.91 -3.40 0.80
N GLU A 31 18.03 -2.67 0.87
CA GLU A 31 19.36 -3.14 0.48
C GLU A 31 20.42 -2.48 1.35
N PHE A 32 21.43 -3.26 1.75
CA PHE A 32 22.61 -2.72 2.40
C PHE A 32 23.60 -2.18 1.34
N LEU A 33 24.15 -1.00 1.59
CA LEU A 33 25.11 -0.36 0.69
C LEU A 33 26.41 -0.02 1.45
N GLU A 34 27.53 -0.33 0.84
CA GLU A 34 28.86 0.08 1.32
C GLU A 34 29.11 1.58 1.10
N ASP A 35 28.55 2.14 0.03
CA ASP A 35 28.67 3.56 -0.32
C ASP A 35 27.31 4.20 -0.58
N LEU A 36 27.01 5.27 0.17
CA LEU A 36 25.76 6.03 0.06
C LEU A 36 25.82 7.14 -0.99
N CYS A 37 26.87 7.18 -1.82
CA CYS A 37 27.05 8.21 -2.85
C CYS A 37 26.08 8.14 -4.04
N ILE A 38 25.09 7.26 -3.99
CA ILE A 38 24.11 7.07 -5.07
C ILE A 38 22.97 8.09 -4.88
N ASN A 39 22.85 9.00 -5.86
CA ASN A 39 21.86 10.06 -5.84
C ASN A 39 20.50 9.60 -6.40
N TYR A 40 19.72 8.87 -5.61
CA TYR A 40 18.33 8.54 -5.96
C TYR A 40 17.36 9.45 -5.20
N ARG A 41 16.68 10.35 -5.89
CA ARG A 41 15.69 11.28 -5.30
C ARG A 41 14.55 10.58 -4.56
N ASN A 42 14.19 9.37 -4.98
CA ASN A 42 13.11 8.56 -4.39
C ASN A 42 13.61 7.46 -3.44
N ALA A 43 14.84 7.54 -3.00
CA ALA A 43 15.41 6.60 -2.05
C ALA A 43 15.38 7.16 -0.62
N LEU A 44 15.20 6.27 0.34
CA LEU A 44 15.37 6.54 1.74
C LEU A 44 16.70 5.95 2.20
N TYR A 45 17.48 6.69 2.94
CA TYR A 45 18.77 6.24 3.46
C TYR A 45 18.75 6.15 4.98
N ILE A 46 19.30 5.08 5.54
CA ILE A 46 19.45 4.88 6.97
C ILE A 46 20.92 4.72 7.30
N THR A 47 21.46 5.59 8.14
CA THR A 47 22.85 5.57 8.58
C THR A 47 22.97 6.08 10.01
N ASN A 48 24.05 5.75 10.69
CA ASN A 48 24.46 6.37 11.95
C ASN A 48 25.64 7.33 11.79
N ASN A 49 26.17 7.47 10.56
CA ASN A 49 27.35 8.29 10.27
C ASN A 49 26.97 9.52 9.45
N LYS A 50 27.08 10.71 10.07
CA LYS A 50 26.81 11.99 9.42
C LYS A 50 27.81 12.39 8.33
N GLU A 51 29.05 11.88 8.39
CA GLU A 51 30.09 12.21 7.42
C GLU A 51 29.83 11.55 6.04
N ARG A 52 28.96 10.53 6.01
CA ARG A 52 28.50 9.87 4.79
C ARG A 52 27.30 10.57 4.14
N LEU A 53 26.76 11.62 4.77
CA LEU A 53 25.64 12.38 4.21
C LEU A 53 26.16 13.35 3.15
N SER A 54 25.87 13.08 1.88
CA SER A 54 26.08 14.09 0.83
C SER A 54 24.99 15.15 0.89
N GLU A 55 25.31 16.40 0.50
CA GLU A 55 24.34 17.51 0.43
C GLU A 55 23.15 17.22 -0.51
N ASN A 56 23.27 16.22 -1.35
CA ASN A 56 22.27 15.80 -2.33
C ASN A 56 21.27 14.73 -1.81
N LEU A 57 21.49 14.18 -0.60
CA LEU A 57 20.56 13.21 0.00
C LEU A 57 19.37 13.94 0.60
N ILE A 58 18.17 13.68 0.07
CA ILE A 58 16.96 14.40 0.44
C ILE A 58 16.20 13.74 1.60
N ASN A 59 16.39 12.44 1.80
CA ASN A 59 15.64 11.68 2.78
C ASN A 59 16.60 10.75 3.54
N VAL A 60 17.02 11.18 4.71
CA VAL A 60 17.97 10.43 5.53
C VAL A 60 17.39 10.22 6.92
N PHE A 61 17.46 8.99 7.40
CA PHE A 61 17.25 8.66 8.80
C PHE A 61 18.60 8.45 9.48
N ILE A 62 18.78 9.12 10.61
CA ILE A 62 19.97 8.94 11.45
C ILE A 62 19.56 8.13 12.66
N LEU A 63 20.07 6.91 12.75
CA LEU A 63 19.86 6.03 13.88
C LEU A 63 20.81 6.41 15.01
N ARG A 64 20.29 6.91 16.14
CA ARG A 64 21.07 7.30 17.33
C ARG A 64 20.30 7.08 18.62
N GLU A 65 21.03 6.69 19.66
CA GLU A 65 20.51 6.55 21.04
C GLU A 65 20.34 7.90 21.75
N GLU A 66 21.17 8.90 21.44
CA GLU A 66 21.13 10.24 22.03
C GLU A 66 21.02 11.33 20.95
N TYR A 67 20.21 12.36 21.23
CA TYR A 67 20.04 13.51 20.37
C TYR A 67 21.11 14.58 20.68
N ASP A 68 22.16 14.64 19.88
CA ASP A 68 22.92 15.87 19.72
C ASP A 68 22.20 16.74 18.69
N PHE A 69 21.89 17.98 19.05
CA PHE A 69 21.30 18.96 18.12
C PHE A 69 22.29 19.23 16.98
N LEU A 70 22.11 18.51 15.88
CA LEU A 70 22.86 18.72 14.65
C LEU A 70 21.89 19.23 13.59
N ASP A 71 22.22 20.41 13.07
CA ASP A 71 21.50 21.07 11.99
C ASP A 71 21.83 20.37 10.65
N VAL A 72 21.34 19.14 10.49
CA VAL A 72 21.44 18.41 9.23
C VAL A 72 20.14 18.62 8.48
N LYS A 73 20.17 19.47 7.45
CA LYS A 73 19.02 19.67 6.57
C LYS A 73 18.56 18.33 6.00
N ASN A 74 17.24 18.12 6.03
CA ASN A 74 16.57 16.95 5.47
C ASN A 74 16.84 15.61 6.18
N ALA A 75 17.40 15.59 7.39
CA ALA A 75 17.55 14.38 8.18
C ALA A 75 16.42 14.22 9.20
N ILE A 76 15.93 13.01 9.35
CA ILE A 76 14.99 12.61 10.39
C ILE A 76 15.73 11.69 11.35
N PHE A 77 15.76 12.06 12.64
CA PHE A 77 16.37 11.24 13.67
C PHE A 77 15.40 10.16 14.12
N ILE A 78 15.86 8.93 14.19
CA ILE A 78 15.12 7.78 14.69
C ILE A 78 15.90 7.11 15.82
N LYS A 79 15.18 6.65 16.82
CA LYS A 79 15.79 5.89 17.93
C LYS A 79 15.86 4.41 17.61
N ASN A 80 14.85 3.93 16.93
CA ASN A 80 14.69 2.52 16.57
C ASN A 80 14.34 2.42 15.08
N ILE A 81 14.65 1.26 14.52
CA ILE A 81 14.33 0.99 13.13
C ILE A 81 12.81 0.97 12.86
N GLU A 82 12.03 0.62 13.87
CA GLU A 82 10.56 0.64 13.83
C GLU A 82 10.00 2.05 13.59
N ASP A 83 10.73 3.09 14.01
CA ASP A 83 10.34 4.48 13.79
C ASP A 83 10.30 4.85 12.30
N VAL A 84 11.12 4.19 11.46
CA VAL A 84 11.10 4.35 9.99
C VAL A 84 9.70 4.05 9.44
N VAL A 85 9.10 2.95 9.89
CA VAL A 85 7.75 2.56 9.45
C VAL A 85 6.73 3.61 9.83
N ASN A 86 6.82 4.14 11.05
CA ASN A 86 5.92 5.19 11.54
C ASN A 86 6.05 6.47 10.71
N VAL A 87 7.28 6.87 10.36
CA VAL A 87 7.52 8.04 9.50
C VAL A 87 7.00 7.82 8.09
N LEU A 88 7.22 6.64 7.51
CA LEU A 88 6.71 6.29 6.18
C LEU A 88 5.18 6.28 6.13
N LYS A 89 4.53 5.77 7.19
CA LYS A 89 3.06 5.80 7.31
C LYS A 89 2.50 7.20 7.52
N ASN A 90 3.25 8.05 8.22
CA ASN A 90 2.85 9.42 8.56
C ASN A 90 3.40 10.46 7.58
N ASP A 91 3.40 10.15 6.29
CA ASP A 91 3.77 11.13 5.27
C ASP A 91 2.79 12.32 5.26
N VAL A 92 3.16 13.34 6.04
CA VAL A 92 2.34 14.56 6.24
C VAL A 92 2.11 15.29 4.92
N TRP A 93 3.13 15.36 4.05
CA TRP A 93 3.02 16.01 2.75
C TRP A 93 1.99 15.34 1.85
N LYS A 94 1.98 14.01 1.85
CA LYS A 94 0.98 13.25 1.12
C LYS A 94 -0.41 13.48 1.68
N LYS A 95 -0.57 13.43 3.01
CA LYS A 95 -1.86 13.69 3.68
C LYS A 95 -2.38 15.08 3.33
N TRP A 96 -1.53 16.09 3.38
CA TRP A 96 -1.91 17.45 2.99
C TRP A 96 -2.27 17.55 1.50
N ALA A 97 -1.50 16.93 0.61
CA ALA A 97 -1.83 16.94 -0.81
C ALA A 97 -3.18 16.25 -1.08
N GLN A 98 -3.45 15.13 -0.42
CA GLN A 98 -4.74 14.43 -0.51
C GLN A 98 -5.90 15.30 0.02
N GLU A 99 -5.71 15.97 1.15
CA GLU A 99 -6.72 16.87 1.72
C GLU A 99 -6.97 18.07 0.82
N LEU A 100 -5.93 18.72 0.31
CA LEU A 100 -6.04 19.84 -0.65
C LEU A 100 -6.77 19.41 -1.92
N GLN A 101 -6.44 18.25 -2.48
CA GLN A 101 -7.13 17.70 -3.63
C GLN A 101 -8.61 17.46 -3.34
N PHE A 102 -8.92 16.81 -2.20
CA PHE A 102 -10.28 16.53 -1.78
C PHE A 102 -11.10 17.82 -1.64
N LEU A 103 -10.58 18.81 -0.91
CA LEU A 103 -11.25 20.10 -0.71
C LEU A 103 -11.49 20.84 -2.04
N ALA A 104 -10.48 20.87 -2.91
CA ALA A 104 -10.58 21.48 -4.22
C ALA A 104 -11.63 20.79 -5.10
N GLN A 105 -11.65 19.47 -5.12
CA GLN A 105 -12.62 18.72 -5.92
C GLN A 105 -14.04 18.87 -5.41
N CYS A 106 -14.25 18.87 -4.08
CA CYS A 106 -15.55 19.15 -3.48
C CYS A 106 -16.03 20.58 -3.85
N SER A 107 -15.13 21.57 -3.79
CA SER A 107 -15.45 22.93 -4.24
C SER A 107 -15.84 22.96 -5.71
N LEU A 108 -15.08 22.32 -6.59
CA LEU A 108 -15.38 22.25 -8.02
C LEU A 108 -16.71 21.56 -8.34
N ALA A 109 -17.12 20.58 -7.50
CA ALA A 109 -18.40 19.89 -7.68
C ALA A 109 -19.62 20.80 -7.39
N TYR A 110 -19.50 21.76 -6.49
CA TYR A 110 -20.63 22.56 -6.01
C TYR A 110 -20.54 24.05 -6.35
N SER A 111 -19.35 24.60 -6.57
CA SER A 111 -19.17 26.03 -6.84
C SER A 111 -19.75 26.39 -8.22
N LYS A 112 -20.54 27.47 -8.22
CA LYS A 112 -21.09 28.12 -9.43
C LYS A 112 -20.31 29.36 -9.86
N ASP A 113 -19.56 29.96 -8.92
CA ASP A 113 -18.76 31.13 -9.19
C ASP A 113 -17.50 30.78 -9.99
N LYS A 114 -17.23 31.57 -11.02
CA LYS A 114 -16.09 31.34 -11.93
C LYS A 114 -14.75 31.48 -11.21
N PHE A 115 -14.61 32.48 -10.37
CA PHE A 115 -13.34 32.76 -9.67
C PHE A 115 -13.07 31.72 -8.57
N ASP A 116 -14.12 31.19 -7.93
CA ASP A 116 -13.97 30.12 -6.95
C ASP A 116 -13.56 28.81 -7.64
N ARG A 117 -14.11 28.55 -8.82
CA ARG A 117 -13.69 27.41 -9.62
C ARG A 117 -12.23 27.49 -10.03
N GLU A 118 -11.79 28.65 -10.54
CA GLU A 118 -10.40 28.89 -10.94
C GLU A 118 -9.44 28.72 -9.75
N ARG A 119 -9.79 29.23 -8.57
CA ARG A 119 -9.01 29.01 -7.33
C ARG A 119 -8.93 27.54 -6.96
N SER A 120 -10.04 26.83 -7.05
CA SER A 120 -10.10 25.41 -6.71
C SER A 120 -9.29 24.55 -7.70
N GLU A 121 -9.32 24.87 -9.00
CA GLU A 121 -8.46 24.26 -10.00
C GLU A 121 -6.98 24.48 -9.66
N ARG A 122 -6.60 25.70 -9.27
CA ARG A 122 -5.22 25.99 -8.87
C ARG A 122 -4.80 25.26 -7.61
N ILE A 123 -5.67 25.13 -6.59
CA ILE A 123 -5.39 24.33 -5.37
C ILE A 123 -5.15 22.87 -5.74
N ARG A 124 -5.96 22.31 -6.64
CA ARG A 124 -5.80 20.94 -7.14
C ARG A 124 -4.47 20.73 -7.88
N ASP A 125 -4.08 21.71 -8.71
CA ASP A 125 -2.79 21.69 -9.39
C ASP A 125 -1.60 21.74 -8.39
N ILE A 126 -1.69 22.58 -7.37
CA ILE A 126 -0.66 22.66 -6.30
C ILE A 126 -0.53 21.29 -5.60
N ALA A 127 -1.63 20.64 -5.27
CA ALA A 127 -1.60 19.31 -4.65
C ALA A 127 -0.88 18.28 -5.53
N CYS A 128 -1.13 18.31 -6.86
CA CYS A 128 -0.43 17.47 -7.82
C CYS A 128 1.06 17.81 -7.92
N GLU A 129 1.41 19.11 -7.97
CA GLU A 129 2.79 19.59 -7.98
C GLU A 129 3.56 19.13 -6.73
N MET A 130 2.95 19.22 -5.54
CA MET A 130 3.54 18.72 -4.29
C MET A 130 3.91 17.25 -4.36
N LEU A 131 3.01 16.39 -4.85
CA LEU A 131 3.26 14.96 -5.00
C LEU A 131 4.29 14.67 -6.10
N SER A 132 4.20 15.36 -7.23
CA SER A 132 5.16 15.25 -8.33
C SER A 132 6.59 15.58 -7.86
N TYR A 133 6.75 16.72 -7.17
CA TYR A 133 8.04 17.15 -6.63
C TYR A 133 8.58 16.18 -5.58
N LYS A 134 7.72 15.76 -4.64
CA LYS A 134 8.14 14.89 -3.54
C LYS A 134 8.56 13.50 -3.99
N TYR A 135 7.83 12.92 -4.93
CA TYR A 135 8.05 11.53 -5.37
C TYR A 135 8.83 11.42 -6.68
N ASP A 136 9.27 12.55 -7.25
CA ASP A 136 9.97 12.63 -8.54
C ASP A 136 9.21 11.87 -9.64
N LEU A 137 7.91 12.06 -9.70
CA LEU A 137 7.03 11.46 -10.69
C LEU A 137 6.56 12.52 -11.69
N PRO A 138 6.35 12.14 -12.97
CA PRO A 138 5.80 13.06 -13.96
C PRO A 138 4.46 13.63 -13.50
N ILE A 139 4.30 14.96 -13.59
CA ILE A 139 3.09 15.65 -13.12
C ILE A 139 1.82 15.17 -13.84
N GLU A 140 1.94 14.82 -15.12
CA GLU A 140 0.82 14.30 -15.90
C GLU A 140 0.32 12.97 -15.37
N LYS A 141 1.24 12.11 -14.92
CA LYS A 141 0.87 10.84 -14.27
C LYS A 141 0.14 11.10 -12.96
N ILE A 142 0.65 12.03 -12.14
CA ILE A 142 -0.02 12.40 -10.88
C ILE A 142 -1.40 12.99 -11.16
N LYS A 143 -1.55 13.88 -12.14
CA LYS A 143 -2.86 14.45 -12.51
C LYS A 143 -3.85 13.37 -12.95
N MET A 144 -3.41 12.41 -13.75
CA MET A 144 -4.23 11.31 -14.23
C MET A 144 -4.66 10.37 -13.08
N ASP A 145 -3.73 10.02 -12.19
CA ASP A 145 -3.97 9.06 -11.12
C ASP A 145 -4.70 9.68 -9.90
N PHE A 146 -4.59 10.99 -9.71
CA PHE A 146 -4.95 11.67 -8.48
C PHE A 146 -6.04 12.75 -8.64
N ALA A 147 -6.13 13.39 -9.80
CA ALA A 147 -7.01 14.55 -10.05
C ALA A 147 -7.94 14.39 -11.26
N SER A 148 -8.10 13.20 -11.79
CA SER A 148 -8.95 12.96 -12.98
C SER A 148 -10.44 12.82 -12.68
N GLU A 149 -10.82 12.60 -11.43
CA GLU A 149 -12.22 12.41 -11.03
C GLU A 149 -13.00 13.73 -11.05
N ILE A 150 -14.31 13.60 -11.29
CA ILE A 150 -15.27 14.70 -11.28
C ILE A 150 -16.33 14.41 -10.23
N GLY A 151 -16.81 15.44 -9.53
CA GLY A 151 -17.80 15.32 -8.48
C GLY A 151 -17.19 15.21 -7.08
N TYR A 152 -17.97 14.76 -6.11
CA TYR A 152 -17.48 14.56 -4.75
C TYR A 152 -16.52 13.38 -4.70
N GLN A 153 -15.30 13.61 -4.23
CA GLN A 153 -14.31 12.56 -4.13
C GLN A 153 -14.64 11.59 -2.99
N THR A 154 -14.67 10.30 -3.32
CA THR A 154 -14.86 9.22 -2.35
C THR A 154 -13.74 8.20 -2.48
N PRO A 155 -13.43 7.42 -1.42
CA PRO A 155 -12.53 6.29 -1.56
C PRO A 155 -13.04 5.30 -2.60
N LYS A 156 -12.13 4.71 -3.38
CA LYS A 156 -12.43 3.53 -4.19
C LYS A 156 -12.73 2.36 -3.27
N VAL A 157 -13.60 1.46 -3.68
CA VAL A 157 -13.90 0.23 -2.96
C VAL A 157 -13.29 -0.94 -3.72
N GLU A 158 -12.61 -1.82 -3.01
CA GLU A 158 -12.00 -3.03 -3.52
C GLU A 158 -12.44 -4.22 -2.66
N THR A 159 -12.76 -5.35 -3.28
CA THR A 159 -13.08 -6.59 -2.58
C THR A 159 -11.99 -7.64 -2.76
N ARG A 160 -11.76 -8.47 -1.73
CA ARG A 160 -10.83 -9.59 -1.77
C ARG A 160 -11.50 -10.86 -1.23
N ALA A 161 -11.44 -11.94 -2.02
CA ALA A 161 -12.00 -13.24 -1.67
C ALA A 161 -10.98 -14.07 -0.89
N ALA A 162 -11.21 -14.29 0.40
CA ALA A 162 -10.45 -15.23 1.21
C ALA A 162 -11.04 -16.64 1.05
N ILE A 163 -10.52 -17.37 0.08
CA ILE A 163 -10.96 -18.74 -0.25
C ILE A 163 -10.01 -19.72 0.42
N ILE A 164 -10.43 -20.31 1.52
CA ILE A 164 -9.59 -21.19 2.33
C ILE A 164 -10.18 -22.59 2.36
N LYS A 165 -9.34 -23.59 2.05
CA LYS A 165 -9.67 -25.02 2.08
C LYS A 165 -8.48 -25.82 2.62
N ASP A 166 -8.73 -26.78 3.49
CA ASP A 166 -7.71 -27.70 4.05
C ASP A 166 -6.48 -26.94 4.58
N ASN A 167 -6.71 -25.83 5.31
CA ASN A 167 -5.70 -24.95 5.85
C ASN A 167 -4.75 -24.30 4.80
N LYS A 168 -5.23 -24.14 3.57
CA LYS A 168 -4.55 -23.45 2.48
C LYS A 168 -5.44 -22.38 1.89
N VAL A 169 -4.86 -21.26 1.50
CA VAL A 169 -5.55 -20.14 0.83
C VAL A 169 -5.31 -20.20 -0.68
N LEU A 170 -6.36 -19.99 -1.46
CA LEU A 170 -6.24 -19.83 -2.91
C LEU A 170 -5.72 -18.43 -3.21
N LEU A 171 -4.60 -18.37 -3.89
CA LEU A 171 -4.00 -17.13 -4.41
C LEU A 171 -3.97 -17.18 -5.94
N VAL A 172 -4.02 -16.02 -6.56
CA VAL A 172 -3.85 -15.83 -8.00
C VAL A 172 -2.51 -15.15 -8.29
N LYS A 173 -1.89 -15.55 -9.40
CA LYS A 173 -0.65 -14.93 -9.87
C LYS A 173 -0.97 -13.79 -10.82
N GLU A 174 -0.70 -12.58 -10.41
CA GLU A 174 -0.97 -11.35 -11.17
C GLU A 174 -0.10 -11.27 -12.43
N GLN A 175 -0.69 -10.90 -13.55
CA GLN A 175 0.06 -10.69 -14.79
C GLN A 175 0.96 -9.47 -14.71
N LEU A 176 0.53 -8.42 -14.00
CA LEU A 176 1.21 -7.12 -13.95
C LEU A 176 2.59 -7.18 -13.30
N ASP A 177 2.74 -7.94 -12.21
CA ASP A 177 3.98 -7.99 -11.42
C ASP A 177 4.53 -9.41 -11.21
N GLY A 178 3.81 -10.44 -11.69
CA GLY A 178 4.18 -11.85 -11.56
C GLY A 178 4.07 -12.40 -10.13
N LYS A 179 3.48 -11.64 -9.21
CA LYS A 179 3.37 -11.98 -7.78
C LYS A 179 1.96 -12.45 -7.44
N TRP A 180 1.79 -12.90 -6.20
CA TRP A 180 0.56 -13.58 -5.78
C TRP A 180 -0.29 -12.70 -4.86
N ALA A 181 -1.62 -12.78 -5.03
CA ALA A 181 -2.59 -12.04 -4.23
C ALA A 181 -3.86 -12.88 -3.98
N LEU A 182 -4.70 -12.43 -3.04
CA LEU A 182 -6.08 -12.90 -2.97
C LEU A 182 -6.83 -12.47 -4.24
N PRO A 183 -7.67 -13.32 -4.82
CA PRO A 183 -8.56 -12.92 -5.91
C PRO A 183 -9.42 -11.73 -5.50
N GLY A 184 -9.58 -10.76 -6.40
CA GLY A 184 -10.39 -9.59 -6.12
C GLY A 184 -9.88 -8.30 -6.74
N GLY A 185 -10.80 -7.38 -6.99
CA GLY A 185 -10.58 -6.12 -7.66
C GLY A 185 -11.51 -5.01 -7.19
N TYR A 186 -11.59 -3.97 -7.98
CA TYR A 186 -12.51 -2.85 -7.70
C TYR A 186 -13.97 -3.31 -7.73
N GLN A 187 -14.73 -2.73 -6.81
CA GLN A 187 -16.18 -2.93 -6.77
C GLN A 187 -16.85 -2.31 -8.00
N ASP A 188 -17.50 -3.12 -8.82
CA ASP A 188 -18.28 -2.65 -9.95
C ASP A 188 -19.54 -1.89 -9.50
N VAL A 189 -19.95 -0.89 -10.28
CA VAL A 189 -21.24 -0.20 -10.07
C VAL A 189 -22.42 -1.15 -10.31
N ASN A 190 -23.46 -1.02 -9.51
CA ASN A 190 -24.65 -1.86 -9.55
C ASN A 190 -24.45 -3.35 -9.23
N VAL A 191 -23.31 -3.70 -8.67
CA VAL A 191 -22.98 -5.04 -8.19
C VAL A 191 -22.79 -4.98 -6.67
N SER A 192 -23.41 -5.88 -5.93
CA SER A 192 -23.21 -5.96 -4.48
C SER A 192 -21.81 -6.52 -4.16
N ILE A 193 -21.30 -6.24 -2.94
CA ILE A 193 -20.03 -6.80 -2.47
C ILE A 193 -20.01 -8.33 -2.61
N ARG A 194 -21.12 -8.99 -2.29
CA ARG A 194 -21.26 -10.45 -2.44
C ARG A 194 -21.09 -10.90 -3.88
N GLU A 195 -21.76 -10.25 -4.80
CA GLU A 195 -21.70 -10.56 -6.23
C GLU A 195 -20.30 -10.25 -6.81
N ASN A 196 -19.69 -9.13 -6.42
CA ASN A 196 -18.34 -8.78 -6.86
C ASN A 196 -17.31 -9.82 -6.43
N VAL A 197 -17.35 -10.26 -5.18
CA VAL A 197 -16.45 -11.31 -4.66
C VAL A 197 -16.61 -12.62 -5.44
N ILE A 198 -17.83 -13.02 -5.78
CA ILE A 198 -18.09 -14.24 -6.58
C ILE A 198 -17.55 -14.05 -8.00
N LYS A 199 -17.81 -12.89 -8.59
CA LYS A 199 -17.35 -12.54 -9.95
C LYS A 199 -15.83 -12.59 -10.03
N GLU A 200 -15.13 -11.86 -9.15
CA GLU A 200 -13.66 -11.79 -9.12
C GLU A 200 -13.03 -13.18 -8.88
N ALA A 201 -13.57 -13.95 -7.93
CA ALA A 201 -13.11 -15.32 -7.69
C ALA A 201 -13.26 -16.21 -8.93
N SER A 202 -14.33 -16.04 -9.69
CA SER A 202 -14.58 -16.77 -10.93
C SER A 202 -13.66 -16.31 -12.07
N GLU A 203 -13.52 -14.99 -12.28
CA GLU A 203 -12.76 -14.41 -13.39
C GLU A 203 -11.25 -14.60 -13.20
N GLU A 204 -10.72 -14.35 -12.01
CA GLU A 204 -9.29 -14.39 -11.74
C GLU A 204 -8.78 -15.79 -11.36
N ALA A 205 -9.57 -16.59 -10.63
CA ALA A 205 -9.14 -17.91 -10.15
C ALA A 205 -9.90 -19.09 -10.78
N GLY A 206 -10.93 -18.84 -11.60
CA GLY A 206 -11.84 -19.89 -12.07
C GLY A 206 -12.57 -20.59 -10.90
N ALA A 207 -12.72 -19.90 -9.75
CA ALA A 207 -13.25 -20.49 -8.53
C ALA A 207 -14.76 -20.26 -8.39
N VAL A 208 -15.47 -21.32 -8.05
CA VAL A 208 -16.88 -21.26 -7.62
C VAL A 208 -16.90 -21.22 -6.10
N VAL A 209 -17.48 -20.15 -5.55
CA VAL A 209 -17.44 -19.87 -4.11
C VAL A 209 -18.78 -19.40 -3.57
N GLN A 210 -18.98 -19.58 -2.26
CA GLN A 210 -20.08 -18.98 -1.52
C GLN A 210 -19.53 -18.02 -0.46
N PRO A 211 -19.77 -16.71 -0.58
CA PRO A 211 -19.38 -15.75 0.45
C PRO A 211 -20.12 -16.02 1.77
N LEU A 212 -19.35 -16.16 2.85
CA LEU A 212 -19.86 -16.48 4.18
C LEU A 212 -19.94 -15.26 5.09
N LYS A 213 -18.82 -14.52 5.19
CA LYS A 213 -18.66 -13.47 6.20
C LYS A 213 -17.68 -12.40 5.75
N VAL A 214 -17.95 -11.15 6.10
CA VAL A 214 -16.98 -10.06 5.99
C VAL A 214 -15.95 -10.25 7.09
N VAL A 215 -14.70 -10.46 6.69
CA VAL A 215 -13.56 -10.62 7.59
C VAL A 215 -13.13 -9.26 8.12
N ALA A 216 -12.95 -8.31 7.20
CA ALA A 216 -12.51 -6.96 7.55
C ALA A 216 -12.92 -5.93 6.49
N VAL A 217 -12.99 -4.66 6.94
CA VAL A 217 -13.14 -3.45 6.12
C VAL A 217 -12.03 -2.49 6.52
N LEU A 218 -11.03 -2.32 5.66
CA LEU A 218 -9.77 -1.67 5.99
C LEU A 218 -9.44 -0.50 5.06
N ASP A 219 -8.96 0.61 5.63
CA ASP A 219 -8.33 1.68 4.86
C ASP A 219 -6.99 1.19 4.30
N TYR A 220 -6.87 1.20 2.98
CA TYR A 220 -5.66 0.75 2.29
C TYR A 220 -4.39 1.41 2.83
N ASN A 221 -4.40 2.73 3.00
CA ASN A 221 -3.22 3.50 3.38
C ASN A 221 -2.74 3.24 4.82
N ARG A 222 -3.58 2.62 5.67
CA ARG A 222 -3.20 2.20 7.02
C ARG A 222 -2.53 0.84 7.06
N HIS A 223 -2.81 -0.01 6.07
CA HIS A 223 -2.41 -1.43 6.06
C HIS A 223 -1.40 -1.79 4.96
N HIS A 224 -1.18 -0.89 4.00
CA HIS A 224 -0.19 -1.09 2.95
C HIS A 224 0.91 -0.02 3.02
N HIS A 225 2.11 -0.38 2.56
CA HIS A 225 3.25 0.54 2.53
C HIS A 225 3.29 1.36 1.25
N VAL A 226 2.72 0.79 0.18
CA VAL A 226 2.56 1.49 -1.08
C VAL A 226 1.40 2.45 -0.92
N ASN A 227 1.71 3.73 -0.86
CA ASN A 227 0.69 4.76 -0.73
C ASN A 227 -0.15 4.87 -1.98
N PHE A 228 -1.41 4.51 -1.91
CA PHE A 228 -2.37 4.81 -2.96
C PHE A 228 -2.79 6.29 -2.85
N PRO A 229 -2.65 7.09 -3.91
CA PRO A 229 -2.94 8.53 -3.85
C PRO A 229 -4.42 8.83 -3.60
N LEU A 230 -5.32 8.02 -4.11
CA LEU A 230 -6.74 8.07 -3.80
C LEU A 230 -7.02 7.26 -2.53
N GLY A 231 -8.02 7.63 -1.75
CA GLY A 231 -8.51 6.78 -0.67
C GLY A 231 -9.03 5.47 -1.26
N MET A 232 -8.79 4.36 -0.57
CA MET A 232 -9.31 3.05 -0.94
C MET A 232 -9.74 2.28 0.30
N VAL A 233 -10.92 1.70 0.24
CA VAL A 233 -11.43 0.77 1.25
C VAL A 233 -11.34 -0.65 0.69
N LYS A 234 -10.65 -1.53 1.41
CA LYS A 234 -10.56 -2.95 1.08
C LYS A 234 -11.49 -3.76 1.95
N ILE A 235 -12.33 -4.58 1.32
CA ILE A 235 -13.28 -5.46 1.98
C ILE A 235 -12.84 -6.90 1.76
N PHE A 236 -12.44 -7.58 2.85
CA PHE A 236 -12.06 -8.98 2.82
C PHE A 236 -13.27 -9.84 3.17
N VAL A 237 -13.55 -10.82 2.35
CA VAL A 237 -14.71 -11.71 2.52
C VAL A 237 -14.25 -13.16 2.57
N LEU A 238 -14.55 -13.85 3.67
CA LEU A 238 -14.35 -15.28 3.78
C LEU A 238 -15.37 -16.00 2.88
N CYS A 239 -14.85 -16.87 2.03
CA CYS A 239 -15.66 -17.64 1.09
C CYS A 239 -15.49 -19.15 1.31
N GLU A 240 -16.61 -19.85 1.29
CA GLU A 240 -16.60 -21.31 1.17
C GLU A 240 -16.17 -21.70 -0.25
N TYR A 241 -15.22 -22.61 -0.33
CA TYR A 241 -14.74 -23.15 -1.59
C TYR A 241 -15.68 -24.27 -2.06
N ILE A 242 -16.12 -24.21 -3.31
CA ILE A 242 -16.93 -25.26 -3.94
C ILE A 242 -16.07 -26.02 -4.96
N SER A 243 -15.51 -25.33 -5.94
CA SER A 243 -14.64 -25.92 -6.96
C SER A 243 -13.80 -24.82 -7.62
N HIS A 244 -12.75 -25.19 -8.35
CA HIS A 244 -12.08 -24.26 -9.26
C HIS A 244 -11.57 -25.00 -10.49
N SER A 245 -11.54 -24.26 -11.60
CA SER A 245 -10.94 -24.68 -12.86
C SER A 245 -10.30 -23.45 -13.49
N PHE A 246 -9.02 -23.28 -13.21
CA PHE A 246 -8.29 -22.11 -13.69
C PHE A 246 -8.01 -22.22 -15.20
N ASN A 247 -8.26 -21.13 -15.90
CA ASN A 247 -7.79 -20.90 -17.25
C ASN A 247 -7.05 -19.54 -17.27
N GLU A 248 -5.87 -19.49 -17.86
CA GLU A 248 -5.12 -18.27 -18.03
C GLU A 248 -5.96 -17.21 -18.73
N ASN A 249 -5.92 -15.99 -18.24
CA ASN A 249 -6.71 -14.87 -18.72
C ASN A 249 -5.85 -13.59 -18.81
N THR A 250 -6.48 -12.45 -19.10
CA THR A 250 -5.75 -11.17 -19.28
C THR A 250 -5.22 -10.57 -18.01
N GLU A 251 -5.62 -11.04 -16.83
CA GLU A 251 -5.28 -10.45 -15.54
C GLU A 251 -4.42 -11.38 -14.69
N THR A 252 -4.60 -12.70 -14.81
CA THR A 252 -3.93 -13.69 -13.97
C THR A 252 -3.28 -14.82 -14.77
N LEU A 253 -2.11 -15.25 -14.31
CA LEU A 253 -1.27 -16.29 -14.91
C LEU A 253 -1.40 -17.66 -14.23
N GLY A 254 -2.08 -17.75 -13.08
CA GLY A 254 -2.22 -18.97 -12.31
C GLY A 254 -3.08 -18.79 -11.08
N ALA A 255 -3.63 -19.88 -10.57
CA ALA A 255 -4.37 -19.94 -9.32
C ALA A 255 -3.99 -21.21 -8.55
N GLU A 256 -3.42 -21.06 -7.34
CA GLU A 256 -2.91 -22.18 -6.55
C GLU A 256 -3.17 -22.00 -5.06
N PHE A 257 -3.20 -23.11 -4.32
CA PHE A 257 -3.40 -23.13 -2.88
C PHE A 257 -2.09 -23.16 -2.10
N TYR A 258 -1.91 -22.23 -1.16
CA TYR A 258 -0.72 -22.09 -0.32
C TYR A 258 -1.05 -22.13 1.17
N THR A 259 -0.15 -22.70 1.97
CA THR A 259 -0.19 -22.58 3.44
C THR A 259 0.46 -21.27 3.88
N LEU A 260 0.13 -20.78 5.08
CA LEU A 260 0.77 -19.55 5.64
C LEU A 260 2.29 -19.68 5.82
N ASP A 261 2.78 -20.92 6.05
CA ASP A 261 4.20 -21.19 6.26
C ASP A 261 4.99 -21.30 4.95
N ASN A 262 4.30 -21.45 3.82
CA ASN A 262 4.93 -21.61 2.51
C ASN A 262 4.22 -20.70 1.48
N LEU A 263 4.18 -19.41 1.77
CA LEU A 263 3.63 -18.41 0.86
C LEU A 263 4.62 -18.10 -0.27
N PRO A 264 4.12 -17.92 -1.49
CA PRO A 264 4.92 -17.40 -2.60
C PRO A 264 5.19 -15.89 -2.39
N GLU A 265 5.95 -15.29 -3.29
CA GLU A 265 6.15 -13.83 -3.29
C GLU A 265 4.82 -13.11 -3.51
N LEU A 266 4.38 -12.33 -2.50
CA LEU A 266 3.09 -11.64 -2.53
C LEU A 266 3.16 -10.31 -3.29
N SER A 267 2.09 -9.99 -4.03
CA SER A 267 1.82 -8.66 -4.56
C SER A 267 1.36 -7.73 -3.42
N LEU A 268 2.31 -7.04 -2.82
CA LEU A 268 2.13 -6.31 -1.56
C LEU A 268 1.25 -5.06 -1.68
N THR A 269 1.01 -4.60 -2.89
CA THR A 269 -0.01 -3.59 -3.18
C THR A 269 -1.43 -4.16 -3.12
N ARG A 270 -1.56 -5.49 -3.23
CA ARG A 270 -2.84 -6.19 -3.24
C ARG A 270 -3.11 -6.96 -1.97
N THR A 271 -2.14 -7.77 -1.54
CA THR A 271 -2.30 -8.66 -0.40
C THR A 271 -1.03 -8.69 0.44
N THR A 272 -1.15 -8.53 1.76
CA THR A 272 -0.03 -8.67 2.71
C THR A 272 -0.18 -9.96 3.53
N LYS A 273 0.93 -10.45 4.09
CA LYS A 273 0.90 -11.63 4.97
C LYS A 273 -0.03 -11.45 6.16
N LYS A 274 -0.04 -10.26 6.79
CA LYS A 274 -0.95 -9.93 7.91
C LYS A 274 -2.42 -10.05 7.53
N GLN A 275 -2.78 -9.67 6.30
CA GLN A 275 -4.15 -9.81 5.81
C GLN A 275 -4.52 -11.29 5.60
N LEU A 276 -3.58 -12.11 5.15
CA LEU A 276 -3.80 -13.57 5.05
C LEU A 276 -3.97 -14.19 6.44
N GLU A 277 -3.09 -13.85 7.40
CA GLU A 277 -3.19 -14.31 8.79
C GLU A 277 -4.56 -13.98 9.39
N MET A 278 -5.03 -12.75 9.23
CA MET A 278 -6.38 -12.31 9.63
C MET A 278 -7.49 -13.16 9.00
N CYS A 279 -7.37 -13.46 7.70
CA CYS A 279 -8.35 -14.31 7.01
C CYS A 279 -8.35 -15.76 7.56
N PHE A 280 -7.17 -16.30 7.88
CA PHE A 280 -7.05 -17.62 8.49
C PHE A 280 -7.62 -17.69 9.91
N GLU A 281 -7.45 -16.63 10.70
CA GLU A 281 -8.05 -16.55 12.03
C GLU A 281 -9.58 -16.55 11.94
N CYS A 282 -10.15 -15.76 11.03
CA CYS A 282 -11.58 -15.80 10.76
C CYS A 282 -12.05 -17.19 10.29
N TYR A 283 -11.27 -17.86 9.43
CA TYR A 283 -11.59 -19.20 8.94
C TYR A 283 -11.64 -20.26 10.05
N LYS A 284 -10.78 -20.15 11.08
CA LYS A 284 -10.77 -21.09 12.21
C LYS A 284 -12.03 -21.02 13.05
N ASP A 285 -12.61 -19.84 13.23
CA ASP A 285 -13.84 -19.64 14.00
C ASP A 285 -14.72 -18.54 13.41
N PRO A 286 -15.36 -18.78 12.27
CA PRO A 286 -16.15 -17.76 11.59
C PRO A 286 -17.41 -17.33 12.34
N LYS A 287 -17.89 -18.16 13.27
CA LYS A 287 -19.10 -17.85 14.05
C LYS A 287 -18.85 -16.80 15.12
N ASN A 288 -17.69 -16.85 15.78
CA ASN A 288 -17.31 -15.94 16.85
C ASN A 288 -16.37 -14.83 16.35
N TRP A 289 -16.13 -14.72 15.06
CA TRP A 289 -15.31 -13.67 14.48
C TRP A 289 -16.04 -12.33 14.48
N ASP A 290 -15.45 -11.32 15.10
CA ASP A 290 -15.89 -9.94 14.97
C ASP A 290 -15.20 -9.30 13.76
N THR A 291 -15.99 -8.74 12.82
CA THR A 291 -15.46 -8.06 11.64
C THR A 291 -14.53 -6.92 12.06
N ILE A 292 -13.28 -6.97 11.60
CA ILE A 292 -12.30 -5.90 11.86
C ILE A 292 -12.59 -4.73 10.93
N PHE A 293 -12.58 -3.51 11.47
CA PHE A 293 -12.69 -2.29 10.66
C PHE A 293 -11.93 -1.15 11.33
N ASP A 294 -11.47 -0.16 10.54
CA ASP A 294 -10.73 1.02 10.98
C ASP A 294 -11.29 2.32 10.38
#